data_e4388d77960d0573920a5a9a53c0df93
#
_entry.id   e4388d77960d0573920a5a9a53c0df93
#
_cell.length_a   1.000
_cell.length_b   1.000
_cell.length_c   1.000
_cell.angle_alpha   90.00
_cell.angle_beta   90.00
_cell.angle_gamma   90.00
#
_symmetry.space_group_name_H-M   'P 1'
#
loop_
_entity.id
_entity.type
_entity.pdbx_description
1 polymer ?
#
loop_
_entity_poly.entity_id
_entity_poly.type
_entity_poly.pdbx_seq_one_letter_code
_entity_poly.pdbx_strand_id
1 'polypeptide(L)'
;MFSRMFCITGTFLLSLLAAGCSSQEVSAPSASPTPQPAPGRIEYPASELRDLSEEFGLAYPDPLSVDYPDAYTLPGIAAYRGEQLYYVSTQASGWVGREPTQQIAPQLRETLCTLNTQTGQKAEIGDVAIFAYTAEQALFTQDAWYYAGMGLPEHEGEAGSLLQIQKFSLESGESQTILAVENGMIEVSFGELKDNTIIFMVHRLDDSLTETHQEIYKLLPDNSVQKIFSTDESGELYNFTDFTTRENVIYLLNQPEVEGKLHTEAVCMASDGEITRTLALPGLSAYADTFNYADHIYAAGDYVFIKWYRAPDALPYFSAWKICEGGAEALSVPQNAPCRLISQTPIQNRYLLFSAFPNEMNFSENQYKNHLYLFDMETGEFTGIHLPYESNVSLGAMVCSEQGTLAVHLTETSGEHTAEKIAALSFETLLQLRPGAMA
;
A
#
# COMPACT_ATOMS: atom_id res chain seq x y z
N MET A 1 -17.06 7.86 -9.46
CA MET A 1 -16.40 6.60 -9.16
C MET A 1 -14.93 6.73 -8.80
N PHE A 2 -14.34 7.88 -9.01
CA PHE A 2 -13.02 8.28 -8.51
C PHE A 2 -12.97 8.56 -7.01
N SER A 3 -14.11 8.43 -6.29
CA SER A 3 -14.23 8.85 -4.90
C SER A 3 -13.78 7.81 -3.86
N ARG A 4 -13.57 6.56 -4.24
CA ARG A 4 -13.11 5.55 -3.26
C ARG A 4 -11.61 5.58 -2.99
N MET A 5 -10.83 6.34 -3.76
CA MET A 5 -9.37 6.33 -3.67
C MET A 5 -8.76 7.66 -3.19
N PHE A 6 -9.56 8.69 -2.86
CA PHE A 6 -9.00 10.05 -2.78
C PHE A 6 -9.55 10.95 -1.68
N CYS A 7 -9.88 10.45 -0.53
CA CYS A 7 -10.43 11.38 0.47
C CYS A 7 -10.02 11.16 1.92
N ILE A 8 -8.75 10.91 2.25
CA ILE A 8 -8.34 11.06 3.68
C ILE A 8 -6.87 11.53 3.84
N THR A 9 -6.33 12.28 2.92
CA THR A 9 -5.09 13.03 3.22
C THR A 9 -5.30 14.55 3.33
N GLY A 10 -6.54 15.02 3.39
CA GLY A 10 -6.88 16.43 3.22
C GLY A 10 -7.30 17.22 4.44
N THR A 11 -7.46 16.66 5.64
CA THR A 11 -8.17 17.37 6.71
C THR A 11 -7.32 17.84 7.91
N PHE A 12 -6.01 17.66 7.92
CA PHE A 12 -5.15 18.15 9.02
C PHE A 12 -4.29 19.38 8.72
N LEU A 13 -4.53 20.11 7.65
CA LEU A 13 -3.64 21.22 7.24
C LEU A 13 -4.31 22.61 7.24
N LEU A 14 -5.13 22.94 8.23
CA LEU A 14 -5.78 24.26 8.26
C LEU A 14 -5.83 24.94 9.64
N SER A 15 -4.79 24.88 10.46
CA SER A 15 -4.80 25.70 11.68
C SER A 15 -3.46 26.33 12.13
N LEU A 16 -2.45 26.48 11.29
CA LEU A 16 -1.22 27.20 11.69
C LEU A 16 -0.64 28.09 10.59
N LEU A 17 -1.33 29.19 10.33
CA LEU A 17 -0.79 30.31 9.56
C LEU A 17 -1.01 31.62 10.31
N ALA A 18 -0.14 31.93 11.26
CA ALA A 18 0.18 33.30 11.66
C ALA A 18 1.35 33.35 12.65
N ALA A 19 2.57 33.47 12.18
CA ALA A 19 3.60 34.26 12.89
C ALA A 19 4.88 34.42 12.03
N GLY A 20 5.13 35.64 11.57
CA GLY A 20 6.43 36.31 11.65
C GLY A 20 7.55 35.96 10.68
N CYS A 21 7.63 36.69 9.58
CA CYS A 21 8.85 36.84 8.79
C CYS A 21 9.99 37.47 9.60
N SER A 22 11.14 36.79 9.72
CA SER A 22 12.45 37.45 9.85
C SER A 22 13.47 36.69 9.00
N SER A 23 13.99 37.39 8.00
CA SER A 23 15.03 36.91 7.09
C SER A 23 16.36 36.78 7.82
N GLN A 24 16.88 35.58 7.93
CA GLN A 24 18.30 35.31 8.18
C GLN A 24 18.85 34.47 7.03
N GLU A 25 19.87 35.00 6.36
CA GLU A 25 20.64 34.26 5.36
C GLU A 25 21.30 33.04 6.01
N VAL A 26 20.86 31.85 5.64
CA VAL A 26 21.49 30.60 6.03
C VAL A 26 22.39 30.15 4.89
N SER A 27 23.67 30.05 5.18
CA SER A 27 24.70 29.51 4.31
C SER A 27 24.30 28.11 3.85
N ALA A 28 24.33 27.88 2.54
CA ALA A 28 24.00 26.60 1.92
C ALA A 28 24.89 25.47 2.45
N PRO A 29 24.32 24.32 2.86
CA PRO A 29 25.13 23.15 3.14
C PRO A 29 25.72 22.58 1.85
N SER A 30 27.00 22.29 1.94
CA SER A 30 27.89 21.72 0.94
C SER A 30 27.37 20.42 0.31
N ALA A 31 27.55 20.35 -1.00
CA ALA A 31 27.54 19.16 -1.86
C ALA A 31 26.24 18.33 -1.91
N SER A 32 25.39 18.69 -2.89
CA SER A 32 24.53 17.69 -3.52
C SER A 32 25.38 16.49 -3.97
N PRO A 33 24.98 15.25 -3.67
CA PRO A 33 25.66 14.09 -4.24
C PRO A 33 25.65 14.19 -5.76
N THR A 34 26.77 13.91 -6.36
CA THR A 34 26.93 13.85 -7.82
C THR A 34 25.84 12.94 -8.39
N PRO A 35 25.09 13.35 -9.41
CA PRO A 35 24.08 12.49 -10.01
C PRO A 35 24.73 11.18 -10.46
N GLN A 36 24.37 10.07 -9.82
CA GLN A 36 24.76 8.76 -10.32
C GLN A 36 24.06 8.51 -11.66
N PRO A 37 24.72 7.85 -12.63
CA PRO A 37 24.09 7.50 -13.89
C PRO A 37 22.78 6.73 -13.58
N ALA A 38 21.71 7.09 -14.29
CA ALA A 38 20.43 6.41 -14.16
C ALA A 38 20.66 4.89 -14.25
N PRO A 39 20.09 4.07 -13.35
CA PRO A 39 20.20 2.63 -13.42
C PRO A 39 19.75 2.15 -14.81
N GLY A 40 20.35 1.09 -15.31
CA GLY A 40 20.00 0.51 -16.60
C GLY A 40 18.48 0.35 -16.68
N ARG A 41 17.88 0.86 -17.76
CA ARG A 41 16.44 0.84 -17.96
C ARG A 41 16.06 -0.39 -18.80
N ILE A 42 15.05 -1.11 -18.38
CA ILE A 42 14.42 -2.19 -19.15
C ILE A 42 13.19 -1.63 -19.86
N GLU A 43 13.13 -1.81 -21.19
CA GLU A 43 11.90 -1.57 -21.96
C GLU A 43 11.14 -2.89 -22.07
N TYR A 44 9.96 -2.99 -21.47
CA TYR A 44 9.14 -4.19 -21.53
C TYR A 44 8.42 -4.26 -22.90
N PRO A 45 8.52 -5.39 -23.64
CA PRO A 45 7.89 -5.49 -24.96
C PRO A 45 6.36 -5.55 -24.87
N ALA A 46 5.68 -4.75 -25.68
CA ALA A 46 4.22 -4.79 -25.77
C ALA A 46 3.66 -6.17 -26.17
N SER A 47 4.43 -6.93 -26.97
CA SER A 47 4.06 -8.28 -27.41
C SER A 47 4.02 -9.33 -26.29
N GLU A 48 4.66 -9.05 -25.16
CA GLU A 48 4.71 -9.93 -24.00
C GLU A 48 3.65 -9.58 -22.93
N LEU A 49 2.89 -8.52 -23.16
CA LEU A 49 1.75 -8.17 -22.31
C LEU A 49 0.54 -9.02 -22.68
N ARG A 50 -0.01 -9.70 -21.69
CA ARG A 50 -1.27 -10.43 -21.86
C ARG A 50 -2.41 -9.58 -21.31
N ASP A 51 -3.34 -9.23 -22.18
CA ASP A 51 -4.59 -8.57 -21.78
C ASP A 51 -5.55 -9.62 -21.22
N LEU A 52 -6.02 -9.41 -20.00
CA LEU A 52 -6.98 -10.26 -19.30
C LEU A 52 -8.38 -9.63 -19.22
N SER A 53 -8.61 -8.52 -19.89
CA SER A 53 -9.85 -7.74 -19.76
C SER A 53 -11.08 -8.51 -20.24
N GLU A 54 -10.93 -9.32 -21.29
CA GLU A 54 -12.01 -10.18 -21.79
C GLU A 54 -12.37 -11.27 -20.78
N GLU A 55 -11.37 -11.87 -20.14
CA GLU A 55 -11.58 -12.88 -19.10
C GLU A 55 -12.32 -12.31 -17.89
N PHE A 56 -12.11 -11.04 -17.58
CA PHE A 56 -12.88 -10.36 -16.51
C PHE A 56 -14.27 -9.95 -16.94
N GLY A 57 -14.55 -9.87 -18.26
CA GLY A 57 -15.80 -9.36 -18.77
C GLY A 57 -16.01 -7.90 -18.41
N LEU A 58 -14.93 -7.12 -18.47
CA LEU A 58 -14.94 -5.69 -18.19
C LEU A 58 -15.74 -4.96 -19.27
N ALA A 59 -17.03 -4.83 -19.06
CA ALA A 59 -17.87 -3.90 -19.80
C ALA A 59 -18.07 -2.67 -18.91
N TYR A 60 -17.25 -1.65 -19.10
CA TYR A 60 -17.48 -0.39 -18.44
C TYR A 60 -18.56 0.38 -19.20
N PRO A 61 -19.68 0.68 -18.55
CA PRO A 61 -20.53 1.74 -19.06
C PRO A 61 -19.70 3.02 -19.03
N ASP A 62 -19.82 3.82 -20.08
CA ASP A 62 -19.28 5.18 -20.12
C ASP A 62 -19.67 5.89 -18.81
N PRO A 63 -18.73 6.32 -17.95
CA PRO A 63 -19.04 6.97 -16.68
C PRO A 63 -19.83 8.28 -16.85
N LEU A 64 -19.88 8.83 -18.06
CA LEU A 64 -20.69 9.99 -18.42
C LEU A 64 -22.05 9.59 -19.01
N SER A 65 -22.30 8.31 -19.29
CA SER A 65 -23.59 7.83 -19.72
C SER A 65 -24.56 7.87 -18.55
N VAL A 66 -25.71 8.51 -18.75
CA VAL A 66 -26.76 8.67 -17.75
C VAL A 66 -27.45 7.33 -17.46
N ASP A 67 -27.26 6.34 -18.33
CA ASP A 67 -27.83 5.00 -18.24
C ASP A 67 -26.78 4.00 -17.72
N TYR A 68 -26.57 3.97 -16.41
CA TYR A 68 -25.85 2.88 -15.78
C TYR A 68 -26.68 1.60 -15.81
N PRO A 69 -26.11 0.45 -16.14
CA PRO A 69 -26.82 -0.81 -16.02
C PRO A 69 -27.23 -1.03 -14.56
N ASP A 70 -28.38 -1.67 -14.35
CA ASP A 70 -28.91 -1.98 -13.02
C ASP A 70 -27.95 -2.83 -12.17
N ALA A 71 -26.96 -3.48 -12.81
CA ALA A 71 -25.85 -4.17 -12.17
C ALA A 71 -24.58 -4.05 -13.00
N TYR A 72 -23.46 -3.80 -12.36
CA TYR A 72 -22.14 -3.81 -12.97
C TYR A 72 -21.10 -4.43 -12.05
N THR A 73 -20.05 -4.98 -12.64
CA THR A 73 -18.95 -5.61 -11.91
C THR A 73 -17.71 -4.75 -12.01
N LEU A 74 -17.16 -4.38 -10.89
CA LEU A 74 -15.88 -3.70 -10.75
C LEU A 74 -14.90 -4.63 -10.06
N PRO A 75 -13.91 -5.19 -10.77
CA PRO A 75 -12.93 -6.03 -10.13
C PRO A 75 -11.89 -5.20 -9.37
N GLY A 76 -11.74 -5.46 -8.08
CA GLY A 76 -10.61 -5.00 -7.28
C GLY A 76 -9.59 -6.11 -7.13
N ILE A 77 -8.39 -6.00 -7.74
CA ILE A 77 -7.35 -7.02 -7.62
C ILE A 77 -6.86 -7.06 -6.16
N ALA A 78 -6.91 -8.25 -5.55
CA ALA A 78 -6.54 -8.45 -4.14
C ALA A 78 -5.20 -9.18 -3.98
N ALA A 79 -4.95 -10.26 -4.74
CA ALA A 79 -3.73 -11.04 -4.67
C ALA A 79 -3.50 -11.87 -5.93
N TYR A 80 -2.26 -12.37 -6.12
CA TYR A 80 -1.92 -13.30 -7.19
C TYR A 80 -1.08 -14.45 -6.64
N ARG A 81 -1.55 -15.68 -6.76
CA ARG A 81 -0.86 -16.86 -6.24
C ARG A 81 -0.85 -17.99 -7.26
N GLY A 82 0.31 -18.51 -7.57
CA GLY A 82 0.45 -19.48 -8.64
C GLY A 82 -0.13 -18.91 -9.94
N GLU A 83 -1.15 -19.58 -10.45
CA GLU A 83 -1.91 -19.18 -11.64
C GLU A 83 -3.25 -18.51 -11.30
N GLN A 84 -3.56 -18.36 -10.00
CA GLN A 84 -4.84 -17.82 -9.52
C GLN A 84 -4.70 -16.33 -9.19
N LEU A 85 -5.45 -15.51 -9.90
CA LEU A 85 -5.65 -14.11 -9.57
C LEU A 85 -6.91 -13.97 -8.72
N TYR A 86 -6.76 -13.45 -7.50
CA TYR A 86 -7.87 -13.18 -6.59
C TYR A 86 -8.33 -11.74 -6.78
N TYR A 87 -9.63 -11.55 -6.90
CA TYR A 87 -10.21 -10.24 -7.08
C TYR A 87 -11.58 -10.15 -6.39
N VAL A 88 -11.93 -8.94 -5.98
CA VAL A 88 -13.27 -8.62 -5.45
C VAL A 88 -14.13 -8.17 -6.61
N SER A 89 -15.26 -8.85 -6.82
CA SER A 89 -16.31 -8.44 -7.75
C SER A 89 -17.38 -7.71 -6.98
N THR A 90 -17.63 -6.46 -7.35
CA THR A 90 -18.71 -5.66 -6.74
C THR A 90 -19.90 -5.64 -7.68
N GLN A 91 -21.04 -6.10 -7.18
CA GLN A 91 -22.31 -6.01 -7.88
C GLN A 91 -23.20 -5.00 -7.16
N ALA A 92 -23.77 -4.08 -7.90
CA ALA A 92 -24.65 -3.05 -7.37
C ALA A 92 -25.90 -2.96 -8.24
N SER A 93 -27.06 -3.00 -7.63
CA SER A 93 -28.35 -2.86 -8.29
C SER A 93 -28.91 -1.47 -7.95
N GLY A 94 -29.03 -0.61 -8.96
CA GLY A 94 -29.58 0.74 -8.80
C GLY A 94 -28.78 1.70 -7.93
N TRP A 95 -27.53 1.35 -7.63
CA TRP A 95 -26.65 2.13 -6.74
C TRP A 95 -25.42 2.63 -7.46
N VAL A 96 -25.36 3.89 -7.75
CA VAL A 96 -24.19 4.52 -8.37
C VAL A 96 -23.86 5.82 -7.64
N GLY A 97 -22.62 5.90 -7.12
CA GLY A 97 -22.05 7.14 -6.61
C GLY A 97 -22.53 7.58 -5.22
N ARG A 98 -23.17 6.70 -4.45
CA ARG A 98 -23.54 6.95 -3.05
C ARG A 98 -22.63 6.20 -2.10
N GLU A 99 -22.42 6.76 -0.91
CA GLU A 99 -21.75 6.05 0.17
C GLU A 99 -22.64 4.90 0.65
N PRO A 100 -22.10 3.68 0.86
CA PRO A 100 -22.88 2.58 1.39
C PRO A 100 -23.34 2.89 2.82
N THR A 101 -24.65 2.71 3.05
CA THR A 101 -25.28 2.82 4.37
C THR A 101 -25.91 1.48 4.72
N GLN A 102 -26.35 1.30 5.98
CA GLN A 102 -27.08 0.09 6.39
C GLN A 102 -28.36 -0.13 5.57
N GLN A 103 -28.97 0.93 5.04
CA GLN A 103 -30.17 0.85 4.20
C GLN A 103 -29.86 0.42 2.77
N ILE A 104 -28.70 0.79 2.24
CA ILE A 104 -28.27 0.51 0.86
C ILE A 104 -27.48 -0.81 0.76
N ALA A 105 -26.78 -1.20 1.81
CA ALA A 105 -25.95 -2.40 1.83
C ALA A 105 -26.66 -3.68 1.34
N PRO A 106 -27.93 -3.93 1.63
CA PRO A 106 -28.63 -5.11 1.08
C PRO A 106 -28.75 -5.14 -0.45
N GLN A 107 -28.51 -4.01 -1.12
CA GLN A 107 -28.49 -3.91 -2.60
C GLN A 107 -27.10 -4.11 -3.21
N LEU A 108 -26.11 -4.25 -2.35
CA LEU A 108 -24.70 -4.46 -2.73
C LEU A 108 -24.33 -5.91 -2.48
N ARG A 109 -23.51 -6.47 -3.35
CA ARG A 109 -22.83 -7.73 -3.13
C ARG A 109 -21.36 -7.57 -3.52
N GLU A 110 -20.49 -7.83 -2.61
CA GLU A 110 -19.06 -7.91 -2.85
C GLU A 110 -18.63 -9.36 -2.64
N THR A 111 -18.03 -9.96 -3.68
CA THR A 111 -17.68 -11.38 -3.69
C THR A 111 -16.20 -11.52 -3.98
N LEU A 112 -15.48 -12.28 -3.18
CA LEU A 112 -14.13 -12.70 -3.51
C LEU A 112 -14.21 -13.81 -4.56
N CYS A 113 -13.52 -13.58 -5.68
CA CYS A 113 -13.49 -14.47 -6.84
C CYS A 113 -12.06 -14.85 -7.18
N THR A 114 -11.91 -15.93 -7.93
CA THR A 114 -10.64 -16.28 -8.60
C THR A 114 -10.78 -16.31 -10.10
N LEU A 115 -9.68 -15.99 -10.78
CA LEU A 115 -9.47 -16.23 -12.21
C LEU A 115 -8.18 -17.03 -12.36
N ASN A 116 -8.27 -18.23 -12.94
CA ASN A 116 -7.09 -18.93 -13.39
C ASN A 116 -6.60 -18.28 -14.69
N THR A 117 -5.45 -17.64 -14.64
CA THR A 117 -4.91 -16.84 -15.75
C THR A 117 -4.42 -17.68 -16.93
N GLN A 118 -4.24 -19.01 -16.76
CA GLN A 118 -3.87 -19.90 -17.86
C GLN A 118 -5.10 -20.41 -18.62
N THR A 119 -6.15 -20.78 -17.88
CA THR A 119 -7.34 -21.43 -18.47
C THR A 119 -8.51 -20.48 -18.69
N GLY A 120 -8.48 -19.27 -18.09
CA GLY A 120 -9.62 -18.34 -18.08
C GLY A 120 -10.76 -18.78 -17.16
N GLN A 121 -10.59 -19.86 -16.37
CA GLN A 121 -11.64 -20.35 -15.49
C GLN A 121 -11.82 -19.43 -14.30
N LYS A 122 -13.07 -19.03 -14.04
CA LYS A 122 -13.49 -18.23 -12.89
C LYS A 122 -14.21 -19.07 -11.84
N ALA A 123 -14.08 -18.67 -10.57
CA ALA A 123 -14.85 -19.23 -9.47
C ALA A 123 -15.14 -18.15 -8.43
N GLU A 124 -16.35 -18.18 -7.87
CA GLU A 124 -16.68 -17.42 -6.66
C GLU A 124 -16.22 -18.23 -5.44
N ILE A 125 -15.59 -17.54 -4.47
CA ILE A 125 -15.19 -18.16 -3.20
C ILE A 125 -16.27 -17.87 -2.16
N GLY A 126 -16.68 -16.62 -1.99
CA GLY A 126 -17.71 -16.22 -1.03
C GLY A 126 -17.89 -14.73 -0.93
N ASP A 127 -18.90 -14.32 -0.19
CA ASP A 127 -19.23 -12.90 -0.02
C ASP A 127 -18.36 -12.27 1.07
N VAL A 128 -17.83 -11.09 0.78
CA VAL A 128 -17.02 -10.29 1.71
C VAL A 128 -17.87 -9.24 2.42
N ALA A 129 -17.38 -8.79 3.59
CA ALA A 129 -18.07 -7.75 4.33
C ALA A 129 -18.04 -6.42 3.57
N ILE A 130 -19.17 -5.72 3.57
CA ILE A 130 -19.33 -4.41 2.94
C ILE A 130 -19.05 -3.32 3.97
N PHE A 131 -18.23 -2.35 3.61
CA PHE A 131 -17.83 -1.24 4.45
C PHE A 131 -18.17 0.11 3.81
N ALA A 132 -18.35 1.13 4.63
CA ALA A 132 -18.41 2.51 4.15
C ALA A 132 -17.07 2.90 3.50
N TYR A 133 -15.97 2.58 4.18
CA TYR A 133 -14.60 2.78 3.69
C TYR A 133 -13.78 1.54 4.02
N THR A 134 -12.90 1.15 3.12
CA THR A 134 -11.97 0.01 3.30
C THR A 134 -10.56 0.54 3.48
N ALA A 135 -9.80 -0.03 4.41
CA ALA A 135 -8.39 0.29 4.59
C ALA A 135 -7.60 -0.03 3.32
N GLU A 136 -6.58 0.77 3.03
CA GLU A 136 -5.73 0.56 1.85
C GLU A 136 -4.89 -0.71 1.95
N GLN A 137 -4.46 -1.04 3.16
CA GLN A 137 -3.67 -2.24 3.42
C GLN A 137 -4.55 -3.44 3.73
N ALA A 138 -4.14 -4.58 3.19
CA ALA A 138 -4.72 -5.88 3.48
C ALA A 138 -3.63 -6.94 3.40
N LEU A 139 -3.81 -8.03 4.10
CA LEU A 139 -2.88 -9.16 4.10
C LEU A 139 -3.56 -10.39 3.53
N PHE A 140 -2.94 -10.99 2.54
CA PHE A 140 -3.39 -12.22 1.93
C PHE A 140 -2.43 -13.35 2.31
N THR A 141 -2.87 -14.28 3.15
CA THR A 141 -2.09 -15.46 3.59
C THR A 141 -2.50 -16.71 2.80
N GLN A 142 -1.87 -17.83 3.08
CA GLN A 142 -2.21 -19.08 2.41
C GLN A 142 -3.68 -19.46 2.59
N ASP A 143 -4.26 -19.23 3.77
CA ASP A 143 -5.57 -19.75 4.15
C ASP A 143 -6.64 -18.67 4.30
N ALA A 144 -6.24 -17.40 4.36
CA ALA A 144 -7.14 -16.32 4.66
C ALA A 144 -6.74 -14.99 4.02
N TRP A 145 -7.71 -14.11 3.88
CA TRP A 145 -7.54 -12.71 3.56
C TRP A 145 -7.95 -11.86 4.76
N TYR A 146 -7.04 -11.03 5.26
CA TYR A 146 -7.26 -10.09 6.35
C TYR A 146 -7.39 -8.69 5.78
N TYR A 147 -8.47 -8.00 6.13
CA TYR A 147 -8.76 -6.66 5.68
C TYR A 147 -9.54 -5.90 6.75
N ALA A 148 -9.63 -4.59 6.60
CA ALA A 148 -10.29 -3.73 7.55
C ALA A 148 -11.18 -2.71 6.85
N GLY A 149 -12.18 -2.22 7.56
CA GLY A 149 -13.05 -1.17 7.06
C GLY A 149 -13.89 -0.52 8.15
N MET A 150 -14.40 0.65 7.84
CA MET A 150 -15.35 1.36 8.71
C MET A 150 -16.74 0.78 8.52
N GLY A 151 -17.38 0.44 9.62
CA GLY A 151 -18.77 -0.04 9.62
C GLY A 151 -19.72 0.94 8.94
N LEU A 152 -20.80 0.39 8.38
CA LEU A 152 -21.78 1.17 7.63
C LEU A 152 -22.51 2.15 8.54
N PRO A 153 -22.58 3.45 8.20
CA PRO A 153 -23.41 4.41 8.91
C PRO A 153 -24.90 4.10 8.74
N GLU A 154 -25.72 4.58 9.66
CA GLU A 154 -27.17 4.41 9.58
C GLU A 154 -27.77 5.26 8.44
N HIS A 155 -27.24 6.48 8.27
CA HIS A 155 -27.67 7.43 7.25
C HIS A 155 -26.52 7.97 6.43
N GLU A 156 -26.82 8.39 5.18
CA GLU A 156 -25.86 9.03 4.28
C GLU A 156 -25.30 10.32 4.90
N GLY A 157 -23.96 10.46 4.86
CA GLY A 157 -23.27 11.62 5.44
C GLY A 157 -22.90 11.49 6.92
N GLU A 158 -23.25 10.39 7.57
CA GLU A 158 -22.75 10.07 8.91
C GLU A 158 -21.40 9.32 8.81
N ALA A 159 -20.48 9.63 9.69
CA ALA A 159 -19.23 8.86 9.78
C ALA A 159 -19.49 7.49 10.40
N GLY A 160 -19.01 6.43 9.77
CA GLY A 160 -18.93 5.13 10.43
C GLY A 160 -17.98 5.24 11.63
N SER A 161 -18.45 4.88 12.82
CA SER A 161 -17.69 5.04 14.06
C SER A 161 -16.95 3.79 14.50
N LEU A 162 -17.21 2.65 13.89
CA LEU A 162 -16.67 1.35 14.29
C LEU A 162 -15.73 0.81 13.23
N LEU A 163 -14.43 0.79 13.54
CA LEU A 163 -13.45 0.07 12.73
C LEU A 163 -13.60 -1.43 12.97
N GLN A 164 -13.67 -2.22 11.90
CA GLN A 164 -13.76 -3.67 11.95
C GLN A 164 -12.58 -4.30 11.22
N ILE A 165 -11.94 -5.27 11.87
CA ILE A 165 -10.93 -6.13 11.28
C ILE A 165 -11.60 -7.45 10.94
N GLN A 166 -11.48 -7.87 9.68
CA GLN A 166 -12.09 -9.07 9.14
C GLN A 166 -11.05 -10.12 8.78
N LYS A 167 -11.40 -11.37 9.01
CA LYS A 167 -10.74 -12.55 8.46
C LYS A 167 -11.71 -13.23 7.51
N PHE A 168 -11.35 -13.32 6.24
CA PHE A 168 -12.08 -14.11 5.26
C PHE A 168 -11.34 -15.43 5.05
N SER A 169 -12.00 -16.56 5.31
CA SER A 169 -11.44 -17.89 5.09
C SER A 169 -11.53 -18.27 3.61
N LEU A 170 -10.40 -18.60 2.99
CA LEU A 170 -10.37 -19.03 1.58
C LEU A 170 -10.96 -20.43 1.41
N GLU A 171 -10.98 -21.26 2.47
CA GLU A 171 -11.53 -22.61 2.44
C GLU A 171 -13.07 -22.61 2.54
N SER A 172 -13.61 -21.88 3.53
CA SER A 172 -15.06 -21.85 3.77
C SER A 172 -15.80 -20.80 2.96
N GLY A 173 -15.12 -19.75 2.47
CA GLY A 173 -15.72 -18.59 1.80
C GLY A 173 -16.49 -17.68 2.76
N GLU A 174 -16.19 -17.71 4.05
CA GLU A 174 -16.90 -16.94 5.08
C GLU A 174 -16.02 -15.84 5.68
N SER A 175 -16.62 -14.67 5.91
CA SER A 175 -16.02 -13.56 6.64
C SER A 175 -16.37 -13.62 8.13
N GLN A 176 -15.37 -13.34 8.97
CA GLN A 176 -15.53 -13.23 10.42
C GLN A 176 -14.91 -11.92 10.92
N THR A 177 -15.63 -11.14 11.69
CA THR A 177 -15.05 -10.01 12.43
C THR A 177 -14.20 -10.56 13.59
N ILE A 178 -12.89 -10.29 13.56
CA ILE A 178 -11.95 -10.73 14.61
C ILE A 178 -11.71 -9.64 15.66
N LEU A 179 -11.86 -8.37 15.28
CA LEU A 179 -11.80 -7.23 16.19
C LEU A 179 -12.71 -6.10 15.71
N ALA A 180 -13.36 -5.43 16.66
CA ALA A 180 -14.08 -4.19 16.43
C ALA A 180 -13.56 -3.12 17.41
N VAL A 181 -13.21 -1.94 16.90
CA VAL A 181 -12.56 -0.87 17.65
C VAL A 181 -13.38 0.40 17.55
N GLU A 182 -13.90 0.87 18.69
CA GLU A 182 -14.55 2.17 18.80
C GLU A 182 -13.51 3.29 18.64
N ASN A 183 -13.86 4.35 17.92
CA ASN A 183 -12.96 5.45 17.56
C ASN A 183 -11.69 5.01 16.80
N GLY A 184 -11.74 3.81 16.18
CA GLY A 184 -10.66 3.33 15.32
C GLY A 184 -10.56 4.14 14.04
N MET A 185 -9.35 4.39 13.57
CA MET A 185 -9.09 5.05 12.29
C MET A 185 -8.93 4.00 11.19
N ILE A 186 -9.17 4.42 9.95
CA ILE A 186 -9.08 3.52 8.78
C ILE A 186 -7.65 3.09 8.45
N GLU A 187 -6.66 3.73 9.02
CA GLU A 187 -5.24 3.38 8.86
C GLU A 187 -4.96 2.11 9.68
N VAL A 188 -4.93 0.98 9.00
CA VAL A 188 -4.63 -0.33 9.59
C VAL A 188 -3.52 -0.98 8.80
N SER A 189 -2.48 -1.43 9.49
CA SER A 189 -1.38 -2.19 8.90
C SER A 189 -1.46 -3.66 9.31
N PHE A 190 -1.08 -4.56 8.40
CA PHE A 190 -1.06 -6.00 8.62
C PHE A 190 0.30 -6.59 8.30
N GLY A 191 0.68 -7.66 9.00
CA GLY A 191 1.88 -8.43 8.73
C GLY A 191 1.75 -9.87 9.19
N GLU A 192 2.51 -10.77 8.55
CA GLU A 192 2.62 -12.18 8.90
C GLU A 192 4.07 -12.48 9.30
N LEU A 193 4.25 -13.08 10.46
CA LEU A 193 5.55 -13.57 10.92
C LEU A 193 5.85 -14.94 10.30
N LYS A 194 7.10 -15.36 10.34
CA LYS A 194 7.55 -16.65 9.76
C LYS A 194 6.85 -17.87 10.36
N ASP A 195 6.35 -17.77 11.57
CA ASP A 195 5.58 -18.81 12.24
C ASP A 195 4.08 -18.76 11.92
N ASN A 196 3.68 -17.99 10.90
CA ASN A 196 2.32 -17.69 10.45
C ASN A 196 1.48 -16.92 11.49
N THR A 197 2.11 -16.30 12.47
CA THR A 197 1.42 -15.41 13.40
C THR A 197 1.05 -14.11 12.68
N ILE A 198 -0.22 -13.75 12.74
CA ILE A 198 -0.71 -12.49 12.16
C ILE A 198 -0.61 -11.38 13.19
N ILE A 199 -0.01 -10.28 12.78
CA ILE A 199 0.10 -9.04 13.54
C ILE A 199 -0.69 -7.97 12.81
N PHE A 200 -1.37 -7.10 13.54
CA PHE A 200 -1.96 -5.90 12.96
C PHE A 200 -1.90 -4.73 13.94
N MET A 201 -1.78 -3.55 13.38
CA MET A 201 -1.75 -2.29 14.11
C MET A 201 -2.96 -1.47 13.74
N VAL A 202 -3.61 -0.90 14.75
CA VAL A 202 -4.71 0.03 14.59
C VAL A 202 -4.37 1.36 15.23
N HIS A 203 -4.81 2.42 14.60
CA HIS A 203 -4.79 3.76 15.16
C HIS A 203 -6.16 4.04 15.78
N ARG A 204 -6.15 4.52 17.00
CA ARG A 204 -7.37 4.84 17.74
C ARG A 204 -7.28 6.25 18.32
N LEU A 205 -8.37 6.99 18.20
CA LEU A 205 -8.52 8.25 18.92
C LEU A 205 -8.88 7.98 20.39
N ASP A 206 -8.36 8.81 21.26
CA ASP A 206 -8.78 8.82 22.68
C ASP A 206 -10.25 9.21 22.83
N ASP A 207 -10.80 9.09 24.04
CA ASP A 207 -12.21 9.43 24.32
C ASP A 207 -12.52 10.91 24.09
N SER A 208 -11.53 11.79 24.09
CA SER A 208 -11.67 13.22 23.79
C SER A 208 -11.57 13.52 22.28
N LEU A 209 -11.22 12.54 21.45
CA LEU A 209 -10.98 12.63 20.00
C LEU A 209 -9.87 13.63 19.64
N THR A 210 -8.88 13.79 20.50
CA THR A 210 -7.80 14.77 20.35
C THR A 210 -6.43 14.13 20.15
N GLU A 211 -6.20 12.94 20.72
CA GLU A 211 -4.91 12.24 20.65
C GLU A 211 -5.08 10.88 19.96
N THR A 212 -4.10 10.52 19.14
CA THR A 212 -4.08 9.25 18.44
C THR A 212 -3.11 8.30 19.15
N HIS A 213 -3.59 7.11 19.47
CA HIS A 213 -2.80 6.02 20.06
C HIS A 213 -2.70 4.87 19.06
N GLN A 214 -1.58 4.16 19.09
CA GLN A 214 -1.37 2.97 18.29
C GLN A 214 -1.43 1.75 19.17
N GLU A 215 -2.24 0.78 18.77
CA GLU A 215 -2.38 -0.51 19.45
C GLU A 215 -1.96 -1.62 18.48
N ILE A 216 -1.08 -2.51 18.94
CA ILE A 216 -0.57 -3.64 18.17
C ILE A 216 -1.15 -4.91 18.74
N TYR A 217 -1.72 -5.72 17.85
CA TYR A 217 -2.41 -6.95 18.20
C TYR A 217 -1.79 -8.15 17.48
N LYS A 218 -1.91 -9.27 18.15
CA LYS A 218 -1.55 -10.60 17.67
C LYS A 218 -2.80 -11.46 17.59
N LEU A 219 -3.01 -12.10 16.45
CA LEU A 219 -4.07 -13.08 16.27
C LEU A 219 -3.61 -14.43 16.84
N LEU A 220 -4.44 -15.01 17.70
CA LEU A 220 -4.20 -16.32 18.28
C LEU A 220 -4.85 -17.43 17.41
N PRO A 221 -4.41 -18.70 17.55
CA PRO A 221 -4.93 -19.81 16.75
C PRO A 221 -6.45 -20.07 16.89
N ASP A 222 -7.06 -19.63 17.97
CA ASP A 222 -8.51 -19.73 18.22
C ASP A 222 -9.30 -18.55 17.63
N ASN A 223 -8.68 -17.70 16.83
CA ASN A 223 -9.18 -16.43 16.28
C ASN A 223 -9.47 -15.35 17.33
N SER A 224 -9.10 -15.53 18.58
CA SER A 224 -9.07 -14.42 19.52
C SER A 224 -7.87 -13.50 19.25
N VAL A 225 -7.96 -12.24 19.71
CA VAL A 225 -6.87 -11.28 19.56
C VAL A 225 -6.29 -10.91 20.90
N GLN A 226 -4.96 -10.77 20.95
CA GLN A 226 -4.22 -10.31 22.10
C GLN A 226 -3.54 -8.99 21.78
N LYS A 227 -3.82 -7.94 22.57
CA LYS A 227 -3.04 -6.70 22.51
C LYS A 227 -1.65 -6.99 23.08
N ILE A 228 -0.61 -6.75 22.30
CA ILE A 228 0.80 -6.97 22.70
C ILE A 228 1.53 -5.67 23.01
N PHE A 229 1.03 -4.53 22.49
CA PHE A 229 1.61 -3.22 22.73
C PHE A 229 0.56 -2.11 22.59
N SER A 230 0.75 -1.01 23.35
CA SER A 230 0.02 0.24 23.20
C SER A 230 0.94 1.41 23.49
N THR A 231 0.92 2.44 22.64
CA THR A 231 1.71 3.66 22.85
C THR A 231 1.25 4.44 24.08
N ASP A 232 -0.03 4.38 24.43
CA ASP A 232 -0.62 4.98 25.62
C ASP A 232 -0.08 4.33 26.93
N GLU A 233 0.12 3.02 26.91
CA GLU A 233 0.53 2.24 28.08
C GLU A 233 2.07 2.18 28.24
N SER A 234 2.85 2.54 27.21
CA SER A 234 4.31 2.37 27.21
C SER A 234 5.06 3.34 28.12
N GLY A 235 4.48 4.51 28.39
CA GLY A 235 5.14 5.59 29.15
C GLY A 235 6.31 6.26 28.41
N GLU A 236 6.57 5.90 27.16
CA GLU A 236 7.57 6.47 26.26
C GLU A 236 6.89 7.21 25.11
N LEU A 237 7.60 8.15 24.48
CA LEU A 237 7.10 8.92 23.37
C LEU A 237 7.23 8.12 22.06
N TYR A 238 6.34 7.16 21.84
CA TYR A 238 6.22 6.48 20.56
C TYR A 238 5.08 7.08 19.72
N ASN A 239 5.33 7.18 18.43
CA ASN A 239 4.32 7.53 17.42
C ASN A 239 4.55 6.63 16.22
N PHE A 240 3.93 5.46 16.21
CA PHE A 240 4.05 4.49 15.13
C PHE A 240 3.09 4.85 13.99
N THR A 241 3.60 5.09 12.82
CA THR A 241 2.80 5.43 11.64
C THR A 241 2.50 4.23 10.75
N ASP A 242 3.40 3.22 10.73
CA ASP A 242 3.22 2.00 9.96
C ASP A 242 4.13 0.89 10.50
N PHE A 243 3.92 -0.35 10.07
CA PHE A 243 4.83 -1.44 10.34
C PHE A 243 4.90 -2.45 9.20
N THR A 244 5.95 -3.27 9.24
CA THR A 244 6.11 -4.45 8.40
C THR A 244 6.71 -5.59 9.22
N THR A 245 6.56 -6.82 8.72
CA THR A 245 7.12 -8.00 9.38
C THR A 245 8.20 -8.63 8.51
N ARG A 246 9.23 -9.17 9.17
CA ARG A 246 10.25 -9.97 8.52
C ARG A 246 10.73 -11.04 9.48
N GLU A 247 10.76 -12.29 9.05
CA GLU A 247 11.02 -13.43 9.92
C GLU A 247 10.09 -13.37 11.15
N ASN A 248 10.62 -13.31 12.35
CA ASN A 248 9.86 -13.18 13.59
C ASN A 248 10.03 -11.80 14.24
N VAL A 249 10.33 -10.77 13.46
CA VAL A 249 10.53 -9.39 13.92
C VAL A 249 9.49 -8.47 13.28
N ILE A 250 8.91 -7.61 14.09
CA ILE A 250 8.04 -6.51 13.67
C ILE A 250 8.91 -5.26 13.56
N TYR A 251 8.95 -4.64 12.39
CA TYR A 251 9.63 -3.38 12.14
C TYR A 251 8.61 -2.25 12.13
N LEU A 252 8.63 -1.41 13.12
CA LEU A 252 7.72 -0.28 13.31
C LEU A 252 8.38 1.00 12.81
N LEU A 253 7.65 1.78 12.06
CA LEU A 253 8.04 3.13 11.65
C LEU A 253 7.66 4.09 12.78
N ASN A 254 8.65 4.58 13.51
CA ASN A 254 8.46 5.47 14.63
C ASN A 254 8.81 6.92 14.28
N GLN A 255 7.89 7.85 14.54
CA GLN A 255 8.07 9.28 14.30
C GLN A 255 7.76 10.10 15.57
N PRO A 256 8.54 9.97 16.64
CA PRO A 256 8.34 10.78 17.83
C PRO A 256 8.66 12.24 17.55
N GLU A 257 7.87 13.14 18.14
CA GLU A 257 8.18 14.56 18.17
C GLU A 257 9.05 14.86 19.39
N VAL A 258 10.29 15.31 19.16
CA VAL A 258 11.23 15.70 20.20
C VAL A 258 11.64 17.16 19.97
N GLU A 259 11.39 18.02 20.94
CA GLU A 259 11.71 19.46 20.87
C GLU A 259 11.10 20.17 19.65
N GLY A 260 9.88 19.78 19.25
CA GLY A 260 9.17 20.34 18.09
C GLY A 260 9.67 19.83 16.72
N LYS A 261 10.44 18.75 16.71
CA LYS A 261 10.95 18.10 15.48
C LYS A 261 10.54 16.64 15.43
N LEU A 262 10.09 16.19 14.25
CA LEU A 262 9.84 14.80 13.99
C LEU A 262 11.17 14.07 13.74
N HIS A 263 11.38 12.98 14.46
CA HIS A 263 12.48 12.06 14.26
C HIS A 263 11.96 10.78 13.64
N THR A 264 12.64 10.26 12.61
CA THR A 264 12.22 9.01 11.97
C THR A 264 13.24 7.93 12.26
N GLU A 265 12.74 6.83 12.80
CA GLU A 265 13.53 5.65 13.14
C GLU A 265 12.72 4.37 12.90
N ALA A 266 13.40 3.24 12.78
CA ALA A 266 12.75 1.94 12.76
C ALA A 266 12.95 1.25 14.12
N VAL A 267 11.85 0.85 14.75
CA VAL A 267 11.85 0.12 16.02
C VAL A 267 11.59 -1.36 15.72
N CYS A 268 12.46 -2.22 16.23
CA CYS A 268 12.31 -3.67 16.13
C CYS A 268 11.63 -4.21 17.36
N MET A 269 10.53 -4.93 17.17
CA MET A 269 9.73 -5.51 18.25
C MET A 269 9.58 -7.02 18.02
N ALA A 270 9.62 -7.79 19.10
CA ALA A 270 9.31 -9.21 19.10
C ALA A 270 7.80 -9.48 19.09
N SER A 271 7.38 -10.71 18.83
CA SER A 271 5.96 -11.10 18.73
C SER A 271 5.20 -11.07 20.07
N ASP A 272 5.86 -10.82 21.19
CA ASP A 272 5.29 -10.62 22.52
C ASP A 272 5.17 -9.13 22.92
N GLY A 273 5.59 -8.22 22.03
CA GLY A 273 5.54 -6.78 22.27
C GLY A 273 6.82 -6.18 22.88
N GLU A 274 7.86 -6.99 23.14
CA GLU A 274 9.15 -6.49 23.64
C GLU A 274 9.88 -5.72 22.54
N ILE A 275 10.26 -4.46 22.80
CA ILE A 275 11.12 -3.67 21.91
C ILE A 275 12.55 -4.15 22.09
N THR A 276 13.11 -4.75 21.06
CA THR A 276 14.43 -5.38 21.09
C THR A 276 15.54 -4.46 20.59
N ARG A 277 15.24 -3.52 19.72
CA ARG A 277 16.22 -2.64 19.09
C ARG A 277 15.57 -1.42 18.43
N THR A 278 16.26 -0.29 18.48
CA THR A 278 15.97 0.88 17.64
C THR A 278 17.07 1.06 16.61
N LEU A 279 16.70 1.25 15.35
CA LEU A 279 17.60 1.46 14.21
C LEU A 279 17.57 2.94 13.83
N ALA A 280 18.67 3.64 14.08
CA ALA A 280 18.85 4.97 13.50
C ALA A 280 19.04 4.82 11.98
N LEU A 281 18.26 5.58 11.20
CA LEU A 281 18.28 5.57 9.75
C LEU A 281 19.01 6.82 9.23
N PRO A 282 20.30 6.73 8.87
CA PRO A 282 21.08 7.89 8.46
C PRO A 282 20.46 8.59 7.24
N GLY A 283 20.42 9.92 7.26
CA GLY A 283 19.90 10.74 6.17
C GLY A 283 18.44 11.18 6.34
N LEU A 284 17.59 10.44 7.03
CA LEU A 284 16.22 10.89 7.34
C LEU A 284 16.20 11.99 8.42
N SER A 285 17.03 11.87 9.44
CA SER A 285 17.17 12.87 10.50
C SER A 285 17.78 14.20 10.02
N ALA A 286 18.50 14.21 8.88
CA ALA A 286 19.08 15.45 8.32
C ALA A 286 18.01 16.43 7.82
N TYR A 287 16.77 16.03 7.68
CA TYR A 287 15.64 16.84 7.26
C TYR A 287 14.75 17.31 8.42
N ALA A 288 15.22 17.18 9.65
CA ALA A 288 14.49 17.58 10.87
C ALA A 288 14.04 19.06 10.91
N ASP A 289 14.62 19.91 10.08
CA ASP A 289 14.23 21.34 9.97
C ASP A 289 13.07 21.58 8.98
N THR A 290 12.67 20.55 8.22
CA THR A 290 11.51 20.57 7.34
C THR A 290 10.52 19.52 7.85
N PHE A 291 9.23 19.83 7.80
CA PHE A 291 8.20 18.86 8.17
C PHE A 291 8.26 17.68 7.19
N ASN A 292 8.75 16.55 7.66
CA ASN A 292 8.82 15.31 6.90
C ASN A 292 7.91 14.31 7.57
N TYR A 293 7.01 13.73 6.80
CA TYR A 293 6.10 12.69 7.24
C TYR A 293 6.47 11.39 6.54
N ALA A 294 6.80 10.35 7.30
CA ALA A 294 7.01 9.02 6.78
C ALA A 294 5.71 8.22 6.86
N ASP A 295 5.36 7.54 5.78
CA ASP A 295 4.06 6.96 5.53
C ASP A 295 4.12 5.42 5.60
N HIS A 296 5.12 4.83 4.95
CA HIS A 296 5.23 3.37 4.88
C HIS A 296 6.65 2.88 5.14
N ILE A 297 6.73 1.73 5.81
CA ILE A 297 7.95 0.96 5.99
C ILE A 297 7.81 -0.42 5.36
N TYR A 298 8.86 -0.86 4.66
CA TYR A 298 8.97 -2.21 4.12
C TYR A 298 10.29 -2.83 4.58
N ALA A 299 10.30 -4.12 4.90
CA ALA A 299 11.51 -4.85 5.23
C ALA A 299 11.56 -6.17 4.45
N ALA A 300 12.71 -6.44 3.81
CA ALA A 300 12.95 -7.68 3.11
C ALA A 300 14.44 -8.02 3.08
N GLY A 301 14.80 -9.26 3.37
CA GLY A 301 16.19 -9.64 3.53
C GLY A 301 16.89 -8.74 4.56
N ASP A 302 18.05 -8.21 4.26
CA ASP A 302 18.75 -7.26 5.12
C ASP A 302 18.44 -5.80 4.80
N TYR A 303 17.29 -5.52 4.20
CA TYR A 303 16.95 -4.21 3.71
C TYR A 303 15.69 -3.65 4.38
N VAL A 304 15.71 -2.34 4.63
CA VAL A 304 14.56 -1.53 5.05
C VAL A 304 14.36 -0.41 4.05
N PHE A 305 13.12 -0.16 3.72
CA PHE A 305 12.70 0.88 2.78
C PHE A 305 11.64 1.72 3.45
N ILE A 306 11.71 3.05 3.27
CA ILE A 306 10.73 3.98 3.81
C ILE A 306 10.26 4.92 2.70
N LYS A 307 8.94 5.03 2.56
CA LYS A 307 8.28 6.08 1.79
C LYS A 307 7.99 7.25 2.72
N TRP A 308 8.32 8.44 2.31
CA TRP A 308 8.11 9.65 3.09
C TRP A 308 7.82 10.86 2.20
N TYR A 309 7.25 11.91 2.79
CA TYR A 309 6.91 13.14 2.09
C TYR A 309 7.70 14.29 2.69
N ARG A 310 8.07 15.24 1.84
CA ARG A 310 8.80 16.44 2.24
C ARG A 310 7.90 17.67 2.11
N ALA A 311 7.79 18.47 3.16
CA ALA A 311 7.23 19.80 3.07
C ALA A 311 8.26 20.78 2.48
N PRO A 312 7.84 21.81 1.70
CA PRO A 312 6.45 22.17 1.40
C PRO A 312 5.91 21.55 0.11
N ASP A 313 6.71 20.75 -0.63
CA ASP A 313 6.35 20.28 -1.96
C ASP A 313 5.39 19.07 -1.94
N ALA A 314 5.18 18.46 -0.77
CA ALA A 314 4.38 17.26 -0.57
C ALA A 314 4.67 16.12 -1.56
N LEU A 315 5.90 16.13 -2.15
CA LEU A 315 6.32 15.09 -3.06
C LEU A 315 6.74 13.84 -2.27
N PRO A 316 6.40 12.66 -2.77
CA PRO A 316 6.86 11.42 -2.16
C PRO A 316 8.34 11.22 -2.47
N TYR A 317 9.04 10.77 -1.45
CA TYR A 317 10.43 10.33 -1.50
C TYR A 317 10.51 8.89 -1.02
N PHE A 318 11.58 8.24 -1.41
CA PHE A 318 11.85 6.87 -1.01
C PHE A 318 13.31 6.76 -0.59
N SER A 319 13.55 6.08 0.49
CA SER A 319 14.89 5.82 1.00
C SER A 319 15.04 4.36 1.33
N ALA A 320 16.25 3.84 1.17
CA ALA A 320 16.57 2.45 1.37
C ALA A 320 17.85 2.30 2.19
N TRP A 321 17.89 1.30 3.05
CA TRP A 321 19.04 0.98 3.89
C TRP A 321 19.30 -0.52 3.89
N LYS A 322 20.58 -0.86 3.98
CA LYS A 322 21.02 -2.21 4.34
C LYS A 322 21.26 -2.26 5.84
N ILE A 323 20.65 -3.23 6.51
CA ILE A 323 20.85 -3.47 7.94
C ILE A 323 22.13 -4.25 8.12
N CYS A 324 23.04 -3.72 8.95
CA CYS A 324 24.32 -4.35 9.33
C CYS A 324 24.37 -4.57 10.84
N GLU A 325 25.37 -5.30 11.34
CA GLU A 325 25.58 -5.52 12.78
C GLU A 325 25.68 -4.20 13.58
N GLY A 326 26.28 -3.16 12.98
CA GLY A 326 26.53 -1.86 13.64
C GLY A 326 25.44 -0.81 13.40
N GLY A 327 24.38 -1.08 12.61
CA GLY A 327 23.38 -0.06 12.28
C GLY A 327 22.74 -0.27 10.92
N ALA A 328 22.49 0.82 10.20
CA ALA A 328 21.96 0.80 8.86
C ALA A 328 22.81 1.65 7.92
N GLU A 329 23.11 1.15 6.73
CA GLU A 329 23.83 1.85 5.67
C GLU A 329 22.87 2.31 4.59
N ALA A 330 22.86 3.62 4.29
CA ALA A 330 21.99 4.17 3.27
C ALA A 330 22.42 3.68 1.88
N LEU A 331 21.42 3.30 1.07
CA LEU A 331 21.61 2.89 -0.32
C LEU A 331 21.29 4.05 -1.27
N SER A 332 21.86 3.96 -2.45
CA SER A 332 21.49 4.87 -3.55
C SER A 332 20.15 4.46 -4.12
N VAL A 333 19.21 5.38 -4.14
CA VAL A 333 17.87 5.20 -4.70
C VAL A 333 17.72 6.06 -5.95
N PRO A 334 17.07 5.60 -7.03
CA PRO A 334 16.83 6.39 -8.22
C PRO A 334 16.06 7.68 -7.91
N GLN A 335 16.39 8.78 -8.59
CA GLN A 335 15.57 9.99 -8.55
C GLN A 335 14.17 9.68 -9.10
N ASN A 336 13.11 10.20 -8.47
CA ASN A 336 11.69 9.90 -8.75
C ASN A 336 11.33 8.44 -8.46
N ALA A 337 11.63 8.09 -7.31
CA ALA A 337 11.80 6.82 -6.69
C ALA A 337 10.60 5.87 -6.73
N PRO A 338 10.89 4.57 -6.53
CA PRO A 338 9.87 3.60 -6.17
C PRO A 338 9.11 4.11 -4.94
N CYS A 339 7.81 3.84 -4.88
CA CYS A 339 7.03 4.34 -3.74
C CYS A 339 6.17 3.29 -3.07
N ARG A 340 5.87 2.20 -3.74
CA ARG A 340 5.05 1.13 -3.18
C ARG A 340 5.65 -0.22 -3.54
N LEU A 341 5.85 -1.05 -2.52
CA LEU A 341 6.22 -2.45 -2.71
C LEU A 341 5.02 -3.21 -3.26
N ILE A 342 5.20 -3.89 -4.39
CA ILE A 342 4.16 -4.68 -5.06
C ILE A 342 4.24 -6.15 -4.61
N SER A 343 5.46 -6.68 -4.50
CA SER A 343 5.67 -8.06 -4.07
C SER A 343 5.64 -8.14 -2.53
N GLN A 344 4.65 -8.83 -1.96
CA GLN A 344 4.59 -9.06 -0.51
C GLN A 344 5.77 -9.92 -0.02
N THR A 345 6.25 -10.83 -0.87
CA THR A 345 7.42 -11.67 -0.63
C THR A 345 8.45 -11.46 -1.74
N PRO A 346 9.74 -11.65 -1.46
CA PRO A 346 10.76 -11.58 -2.49
C PRO A 346 10.54 -12.61 -3.59
N ILE A 347 10.44 -12.15 -4.85
CA ILE A 347 10.33 -13.01 -6.02
C ILE A 347 11.63 -13.81 -6.17
N GLN A 348 11.53 -15.12 -6.28
CA GLN A 348 12.67 -16.05 -6.35
C GLN A 348 13.65 -15.85 -5.17
N ASN A 349 13.16 -15.45 -4.00
CA ASN A 349 13.97 -15.14 -2.79
C ASN A 349 15.05 -14.07 -3.02
N ARG A 350 14.98 -13.27 -4.05
CA ARG A 350 16.03 -12.31 -4.43
C ARG A 350 15.51 -10.93 -4.80
N TYR A 351 14.38 -10.84 -5.49
CA TYR A 351 13.96 -9.60 -6.12
C TYR A 351 12.74 -9.00 -5.46
N LEU A 352 12.74 -7.68 -5.33
CA LEU A 352 11.57 -6.90 -4.93
C LEU A 352 11.12 -6.03 -6.10
N LEU A 353 9.82 -5.92 -6.27
CA LEU A 353 9.21 -5.10 -7.29
C LEU A 353 8.46 -3.94 -6.65
N PHE A 354 8.75 -2.73 -7.12
CA PHE A 354 8.12 -1.49 -6.66
C PHE A 354 7.44 -0.79 -7.82
N SER A 355 6.31 -0.14 -7.54
CA SER A 355 5.75 0.83 -8.48
C SER A 355 6.43 2.18 -8.33
N ALA A 356 6.55 2.93 -9.43
CA ALA A 356 6.81 4.35 -9.35
C ALA A 356 5.56 5.09 -8.88
N PHE A 357 5.74 6.21 -8.22
CA PHE A 357 4.61 7.05 -7.82
C PHE A 357 4.17 7.95 -8.98
N PRO A 358 2.91 7.95 -9.36
CA PRO A 358 2.39 9.02 -10.17
C PRO A 358 2.44 10.29 -9.34
N ASN A 359 3.13 11.31 -9.80
CA ASN A 359 3.06 12.64 -9.17
C ASN A 359 1.63 13.15 -9.34
N GLU A 360 0.84 13.07 -8.29
CA GLU A 360 -0.58 13.42 -8.27
C GLU A 360 -0.83 14.87 -8.70
N MET A 361 0.14 15.74 -8.50
CA MET A 361 0.02 17.16 -8.86
C MET A 361 0.15 17.45 -10.36
N ASN A 362 0.73 16.55 -11.17
CA ASN A 362 0.94 16.72 -12.60
C ASN A 362 0.79 15.42 -13.39
N PHE A 363 -0.39 14.80 -13.30
CA PHE A 363 -0.69 13.54 -13.99
C PHE A 363 -0.38 13.56 -15.50
N SER A 364 -0.55 14.69 -16.17
CA SER A 364 -0.31 14.83 -17.60
C SER A 364 1.18 14.90 -17.97
N GLU A 365 2.04 15.27 -17.05
CA GLU A 365 3.48 15.47 -17.31
C GLU A 365 4.38 14.41 -16.65
N ASN A 366 3.80 13.47 -15.88
CA ASN A 366 4.57 12.48 -15.16
C ASN A 366 5.16 11.41 -16.09
N GLN A 367 6.41 11.61 -16.46
CA GLN A 367 7.17 10.68 -17.30
C GLN A 367 7.41 9.31 -16.63
N TYR A 368 7.07 9.13 -15.36
CA TYR A 368 7.32 7.90 -14.58
C TYR A 368 6.07 7.09 -14.29
N LYS A 369 4.89 7.54 -14.67
CA LYS A 369 3.63 6.86 -14.33
C LYS A 369 3.52 5.42 -14.85
N ASN A 370 4.34 5.06 -15.85
CA ASN A 370 4.40 3.73 -16.42
C ASN A 370 5.70 3.01 -16.07
N HIS A 371 6.36 3.41 -14.95
CA HIS A 371 7.60 2.81 -14.51
C HIS A 371 7.37 1.91 -13.31
N LEU A 372 8.12 0.81 -13.31
CA LEU A 372 8.35 -0.05 -12.17
C LEU A 372 9.84 -0.05 -11.84
N TYR A 373 10.17 -0.50 -10.63
CA TYR A 373 11.56 -0.67 -10.22
C TYR A 373 11.77 -2.07 -9.67
N LEU A 374 12.77 -2.74 -10.21
CA LEU A 374 13.26 -4.00 -9.71
C LEU A 374 14.44 -3.74 -8.78
N PHE A 375 14.35 -4.20 -7.54
CA PHE A 375 15.45 -4.19 -6.59
C PHE A 375 16.04 -5.59 -6.46
N ASP A 376 17.33 -5.71 -6.66
CA ASP A 376 18.08 -6.96 -6.51
C ASP A 376 18.73 -7.00 -5.12
N MET A 377 18.22 -7.84 -4.22
CA MET A 377 18.71 -7.94 -2.85
C MET A 377 20.14 -8.51 -2.76
N GLU A 378 20.64 -9.18 -3.79
CA GLU A 378 22.02 -9.68 -3.80
C GLU A 378 23.00 -8.55 -4.06
N THR A 379 22.70 -7.64 -4.98
CA THR A 379 23.56 -6.51 -5.33
C THR A 379 23.25 -5.22 -4.59
N GLY A 380 22.03 -5.06 -4.08
CA GLY A 380 21.53 -3.82 -3.48
C GLY A 380 21.21 -2.73 -4.51
N GLU A 381 20.97 -3.10 -5.77
CA GLU A 381 20.80 -2.17 -6.87
C GLU A 381 19.35 -2.14 -7.39
N PHE A 382 18.90 -0.95 -7.81
CA PHE A 382 17.65 -0.75 -8.50
C PHE A 382 17.82 -0.75 -10.01
N THR A 383 16.88 -1.38 -10.71
CA THR A 383 16.76 -1.32 -12.18
C THR A 383 15.37 -0.77 -12.53
N GLY A 384 15.34 0.30 -13.33
CA GLY A 384 14.07 0.87 -13.81
C GLY A 384 13.47 -0.02 -14.92
N ILE A 385 12.15 -0.16 -14.91
CA ILE A 385 11.37 -0.88 -15.91
C ILE A 385 10.34 0.09 -16.48
N HIS A 386 10.32 0.25 -17.78
CA HIS A 386 9.33 1.03 -18.48
C HIS A 386 8.32 0.10 -19.16
N LEU A 387 7.06 0.28 -18.82
CA LEU A 387 5.97 -0.44 -19.45
C LEU A 387 5.54 0.27 -20.74
N PRO A 388 5.15 -0.47 -21.79
CA PRO A 388 4.86 0.07 -23.13
C PRO A 388 3.45 0.69 -23.22
N TYR A 389 3.10 1.53 -22.24
CA TYR A 389 1.84 2.23 -22.22
C TYR A 389 2.03 3.72 -22.54
N GLU A 390 1.08 4.27 -23.25
CA GLU A 390 1.05 5.70 -23.57
C GLU A 390 0.72 6.56 -22.34
N SER A 391 0.88 7.86 -22.49
CA SER A 391 0.68 8.82 -21.41
C SER A 391 -0.76 8.92 -20.88
N ASN A 392 -1.73 8.43 -21.64
CA ASN A 392 -3.14 8.37 -21.26
C ASN A 392 -3.51 7.13 -20.41
N VAL A 393 -2.55 6.24 -20.13
CA VAL A 393 -2.75 5.05 -19.31
C VAL A 393 -2.18 5.30 -17.91
N SER A 394 -2.96 5.02 -16.89
CA SER A 394 -2.55 5.05 -15.48
C SER A 394 -2.49 3.64 -14.91
N LEU A 395 -1.46 3.37 -14.11
CA LEU A 395 -1.34 2.11 -13.37
C LEU A 395 -2.15 2.25 -12.06
N GLY A 396 -3.06 1.30 -11.85
CA GLY A 396 -3.84 1.18 -10.62
C GLY A 396 -3.28 0.12 -9.67
N ALA A 397 -4.16 -0.72 -9.13
CA ALA A 397 -3.77 -1.82 -8.27
C ALA A 397 -2.85 -2.81 -8.99
N MET A 398 -1.83 -3.28 -8.29
CA MET A 398 -0.86 -4.25 -8.80
C MET A 398 -0.64 -5.34 -7.77
N VAL A 399 -0.60 -6.58 -8.23
CA VAL A 399 -0.31 -7.74 -7.40
C VAL A 399 0.66 -8.67 -8.13
N CYS A 400 1.57 -9.26 -7.39
CA CYS A 400 2.61 -10.13 -7.92
C CYS A 400 2.52 -11.51 -7.28
N SER A 401 2.61 -12.56 -8.08
CA SER A 401 2.73 -13.94 -7.57
C SER A 401 4.14 -14.22 -7.07
N GLU A 402 4.28 -15.23 -6.23
CA GLU A 402 5.59 -15.72 -5.76
C GLU A 402 6.50 -16.19 -6.90
N GLN A 403 5.89 -16.66 -8.01
CA GLN A 403 6.60 -17.05 -9.23
C GLN A 403 6.99 -15.85 -10.10
N GLY A 404 6.49 -14.64 -9.75
CA GLY A 404 6.85 -13.43 -10.43
C GLY A 404 5.94 -13.03 -11.60
N THR A 405 4.72 -13.58 -11.69
CA THR A 405 3.72 -13.01 -12.59
C THR A 405 3.08 -11.81 -11.92
N LEU A 406 3.10 -10.67 -12.61
CA LEU A 406 2.50 -9.43 -12.17
C LEU A 406 1.17 -9.22 -12.89
N ALA A 407 0.11 -8.99 -12.14
CA ALA A 407 -1.15 -8.49 -12.68
C ALA A 407 -1.30 -7.01 -12.34
N VAL A 408 -1.68 -6.22 -13.32
CA VAL A 408 -1.78 -4.76 -13.23
C VAL A 408 -3.16 -4.33 -13.69
N HIS A 409 -3.86 -3.58 -12.86
CA HIS A 409 -5.06 -2.86 -13.24
C HIS A 409 -4.67 -1.55 -13.91
N LEU A 410 -5.23 -1.26 -15.06
CA LEU A 410 -4.91 -0.12 -15.90
C LEU A 410 -6.16 0.70 -16.15
N THR A 411 -6.03 2.01 -16.08
CA THR A 411 -7.07 2.95 -16.49
C THR A 411 -6.58 3.74 -17.70
N GLU A 412 -7.21 3.54 -18.84
CA GLU A 412 -6.93 4.29 -20.08
C GLU A 412 -7.96 5.40 -20.27
N THR A 413 -7.49 6.64 -20.41
CA THR A 413 -8.36 7.81 -20.61
C THR A 413 -8.19 8.36 -22.02
N SER A 414 -9.28 8.48 -22.78
CA SER A 414 -9.31 9.04 -24.11
C SER A 414 -10.41 10.09 -24.23
N GLY A 415 -10.05 11.36 -24.10
CA GLY A 415 -11.00 12.46 -24.03
C GLY A 415 -11.85 12.36 -22.75
N GLU A 416 -13.17 12.22 -22.92
CA GLU A 416 -14.14 12.03 -21.83
C GLU A 416 -14.40 10.55 -21.51
N HIS A 417 -13.79 9.63 -22.23
CA HIS A 417 -13.98 8.19 -22.05
C HIS A 417 -12.85 7.59 -21.21
N THR A 418 -13.22 6.69 -20.32
CA THR A 418 -12.29 5.91 -19.50
C THR A 418 -12.55 4.42 -19.70
N ALA A 419 -11.50 3.67 -20.01
CA ALA A 419 -11.55 2.22 -20.15
C ALA A 419 -10.65 1.59 -19.08
N GLU A 420 -11.15 0.54 -18.45
CA GLU A 420 -10.38 -0.23 -17.49
C GLU A 420 -9.87 -1.51 -18.15
N LYS A 421 -8.65 -1.88 -17.82
CA LYS A 421 -7.99 -3.07 -18.35
C LYS A 421 -7.24 -3.78 -17.23
N ILE A 422 -7.02 -5.07 -17.42
CA ILE A 422 -6.13 -5.86 -16.58
C ILE A 422 -5.11 -6.54 -17.47
N ALA A 423 -3.84 -6.30 -17.22
CA ALA A 423 -2.75 -6.92 -17.94
C ALA A 423 -1.90 -7.80 -17.03
N ALA A 424 -1.37 -8.88 -17.58
CA ALA A 424 -0.39 -9.72 -16.91
C ALA A 424 0.99 -9.57 -17.58
N LEU A 425 2.03 -9.50 -16.73
CA LEU A 425 3.43 -9.42 -17.13
C LEU A 425 4.20 -10.60 -16.55
N SER A 426 5.12 -11.18 -17.33
CA SER A 426 6.02 -12.22 -16.85
C SER A 426 7.29 -11.61 -16.26
N PHE A 427 7.63 -12.00 -15.05
CA PHE A 427 8.88 -11.63 -14.41
C PHE A 427 10.11 -12.27 -15.10
N GLU A 428 9.92 -13.46 -15.67
CA GLU A 428 10.98 -14.12 -16.42
C GLU A 428 11.42 -13.29 -17.63
N THR A 429 10.46 -12.71 -18.35
CA THR A 429 10.73 -11.74 -19.43
C THR A 429 11.49 -10.53 -18.91
N LEU A 430 11.11 -9.99 -17.73
CA LEU A 430 11.85 -8.88 -17.11
C LEU A 430 13.30 -9.22 -16.83
N LEU A 431 13.57 -10.43 -16.30
CA LEU A 431 14.94 -10.86 -16.00
C LEU A 431 15.79 -11.03 -17.24
N GLN A 432 15.23 -11.57 -18.34
CA GLN A 432 15.94 -11.75 -19.61
C GLN A 432 16.35 -10.41 -20.26
N LEU A 433 15.60 -9.36 -20.01
CA LEU A 433 15.84 -8.02 -20.56
C LEU A 433 16.82 -7.19 -19.73
N ARG A 434 17.29 -7.68 -18.59
CA ARG A 434 18.25 -6.93 -17.74
C ARG A 434 19.57 -6.69 -18.47
N PRO A 435 20.13 -5.46 -18.38
CA PRO A 435 21.50 -5.21 -18.85
C PRO A 435 22.47 -6.18 -18.17
N GLY A 436 23.18 -6.99 -18.94
CA GLY A 436 24.13 -8.00 -18.43
C GLY A 436 23.54 -9.41 -18.23
N ALA A 437 22.29 -9.67 -18.51
CA ALA A 437 21.68 -11.02 -18.43
C ALA A 437 22.09 -11.95 -19.59
N MET A 438 22.80 -11.46 -20.61
CA MET A 438 23.35 -12.30 -21.68
C MET A 438 24.82 -12.65 -21.37
N ALA A 439 25.04 -13.75 -20.72
CA ALA A 439 26.29 -14.49 -20.73
C ALA A 439 26.03 -16.00 -20.65
#